data_9d0ee20f721d4a239fadc927c912ef8e
#
_entry.id   9d0ee20f721d4a239fadc927c912ef8e
#
_cell.length_a   1.000
_cell.length_b   1.000
_cell.length_c   1.000
_cell.angle_alpha   90.00
_cell.angle_beta   90.00
_cell.angle_gamma   90.00
#
_symmetry.space_group_name_H-M   'P 1'
#
loop_
_entity.id
_entity.type
_entity.pdbx_description
1 polymer ?
#
loop_
_entity_poly.entity_id
_entity_poly.type
_entity_poly.pdbx_seq_one_letter_code
_entity_poly.pdbx_strand_id
1 'polypeptide(L)'
;MKINKEIRDIILKRLLVTLGILLFIRIGTFLPVPGINHSDLAFYIQSHSVTRSLVSTFSGNDIFVIGLFTLNIFPYINASILIQLILGFSPKLAKLQKEGDFEGKRKINRLIRLLTLIFAIIQSISISLYLRQILFDWNYILAFEITIWLTTGAMIILW
;
A
#
# COMPACT_ATOMS: atom_id res chain seq x y z
N MET A 1 36.12 24.24 5.75
CA MET A 1 35.80 23.20 6.75
C MET A 1 34.37 23.28 7.34
N LYS A 2 33.77 24.47 7.54
CA LYS A 2 32.36 24.65 8.04
C LYS A 2 31.29 24.14 7.05
N ILE A 3 31.44 24.39 5.74
CA ILE A 3 30.46 23.99 4.69
C ILE A 3 30.29 22.46 4.65
N ASN A 4 31.34 21.66 4.84
CA ASN A 4 31.26 20.21 4.85
C ASN A 4 30.48 19.68 6.07
N LYS A 5 30.47 20.39 7.18
CA LYS A 5 29.78 19.98 8.41
C LYS A 5 28.26 20.22 8.29
N GLU A 6 27.87 21.37 7.77
CA GLU A 6 26.45 21.71 7.53
C GLU A 6 25.81 20.78 6.48
N ILE A 7 26.52 20.50 5.38
CA ILE A 7 26.05 19.58 4.35
C ILE A 7 25.89 18.17 4.93
N ARG A 8 26.84 17.70 5.73
CA ARG A 8 26.77 16.41 6.40
C ARG A 8 25.57 16.31 7.36
N ASP A 9 25.30 17.35 8.13
CA ASP A 9 24.21 17.37 9.09
C ASP A 9 22.84 17.40 8.40
N ILE A 10 22.72 18.09 7.25
CA ILE A 10 21.51 18.07 6.41
C ILE A 10 21.30 16.68 5.81
N ILE A 11 22.35 16.03 5.30
CA ILE A 11 22.28 14.69 4.73
C ILE A 11 21.89 13.67 5.81
N LEU A 12 22.53 13.73 6.98
CA LEU A 12 22.24 12.86 8.11
C LEU A 12 20.78 12.99 8.57
N LYS A 13 20.28 14.22 8.68
CA LYS A 13 18.89 14.48 9.06
C LYS A 13 17.91 13.87 8.04
N ARG A 14 18.14 14.06 6.76
CA ARG A 14 17.30 13.46 5.70
C ARG A 14 17.37 11.93 5.73
N LEU A 15 18.55 11.37 5.91
CA LEU A 15 18.75 9.92 6.00
C LEU A 15 18.04 9.33 7.21
N LEU A 16 18.11 9.95 8.38
CA LEU A 16 17.40 9.53 9.58
C LEU A 16 15.87 9.57 9.40
N VAL A 17 15.35 10.63 8.78
CA VAL A 17 13.90 10.73 8.50
C VAL A 17 13.47 9.63 7.54
N THR A 18 14.21 9.39 6.47
CA THR A 18 13.90 8.34 5.50
C THR A 18 13.93 6.95 6.15
N LEU A 19 14.93 6.69 6.97
CA LEU A 19 15.08 5.43 7.70
C LEU A 19 13.96 5.25 8.74
N GLY A 20 13.54 6.33 9.40
CA GLY A 20 12.41 6.34 10.32
C GLY A 20 11.08 5.99 9.62
N ILE A 21 10.84 6.55 8.43
CA ILE A 21 9.65 6.24 7.62
C ILE A 21 9.67 4.77 7.18
N LEU A 22 10.82 4.28 6.71
CA LEU A 22 10.97 2.88 6.30
C LEU A 22 10.70 1.91 7.47
N LEU A 23 11.23 2.22 8.65
CA LEU A 23 10.96 1.44 9.87
C LEU A 23 9.48 1.48 10.25
N PHE A 24 8.85 2.64 10.17
CA PHE A 24 7.41 2.77 10.44
C PHE A 24 6.57 1.91 9.50
N ILE A 25 6.84 1.95 8.20
CA ILE A 25 6.16 1.10 7.22
C ILE A 25 6.41 -0.38 7.53
N ARG A 26 7.65 -0.75 7.88
CA ARG A 26 8.00 -2.13 8.20
C ARG A 26 7.26 -2.64 9.44
N ILE A 27 7.17 -1.84 10.49
CA ILE A 27 6.39 -2.17 11.70
C ILE A 27 4.92 -2.38 11.35
N GLY A 28 4.33 -1.51 10.54
CA GLY A 28 2.92 -1.62 10.13
C GLY A 28 2.61 -2.85 9.26
N THR A 29 3.60 -3.39 8.52
CA THR A 29 3.41 -4.66 7.80
C THR A 29 3.37 -5.87 8.73
N PHE A 30 3.95 -5.79 9.93
CA PHE A 30 3.91 -6.85 10.94
C PHE A 30 2.72 -6.71 11.91
N LEU A 31 2.03 -5.58 11.93
CA LEU A 31 0.81 -5.39 12.73
C LEU A 31 -0.32 -6.24 12.13
N PRO A 32 -0.71 -7.35 12.78
CA PRO A 32 -1.73 -8.24 12.23
C PRO A 32 -3.09 -7.56 12.18
N VAL A 33 -3.84 -7.79 11.13
CA VAL A 33 -5.24 -7.36 11.04
C VAL A 33 -6.05 -8.18 12.05
N PRO A 34 -6.83 -7.53 12.93
CA PRO A 34 -7.65 -8.23 13.90
C PRO A 34 -8.67 -9.14 13.21
N GLY A 35 -8.99 -10.28 13.85
CA GLY A 35 -9.96 -11.24 13.34
C GLY A 35 -9.43 -12.25 12.32
N ILE A 36 -8.19 -12.11 11.85
CA ILE A 36 -7.57 -13.11 10.98
C ILE A 36 -6.83 -14.14 11.83
N ASN A 37 -7.21 -15.41 11.68
CA ASN A 37 -6.48 -16.51 12.31
C ASN A 37 -5.21 -16.81 11.50
N HIS A 38 -4.07 -16.34 11.99
CA HIS A 38 -2.79 -16.49 11.30
C HIS A 38 -2.28 -17.93 11.28
N SER A 39 -2.76 -18.80 12.19
CA SER A 39 -2.41 -20.22 12.18
C SER A 39 -3.01 -20.94 10.97
N ASP A 40 -4.26 -20.66 10.62
CA ASP A 40 -4.93 -21.23 9.44
C ASP A 40 -4.25 -20.77 8.16
N LEU A 41 -3.88 -19.48 8.12
CA LEU A 41 -3.15 -18.90 7.00
C LEU A 41 -1.76 -19.55 6.83
N ALA A 42 -1.02 -19.74 7.92
CA ALA A 42 0.28 -20.39 7.91
C ALA A 42 0.19 -21.86 7.44
N PHE A 43 -0.83 -22.57 7.91
CA PHE A 43 -1.10 -23.95 7.47
C PHE A 43 -1.40 -24.03 5.98
N TYR A 44 -2.25 -23.13 5.46
CA TYR A 44 -2.56 -23.07 4.04
C TYR A 44 -1.31 -22.79 3.18
N ILE A 45 -0.47 -21.86 3.58
CA ILE A 45 0.77 -21.52 2.86
C ILE A 45 1.75 -22.69 2.87
N GLN A 46 1.90 -23.37 3.99
CA GLN A 46 2.79 -24.52 4.10
C GLN A 46 2.31 -25.71 3.26
N SER A 47 1.01 -25.91 3.11
CA SER A 47 0.41 -26.97 2.31
C SER A 47 0.53 -26.76 0.80
N HIS A 48 0.73 -25.51 0.34
CA HIS A 48 0.81 -25.16 -1.08
C HIS A 48 2.22 -24.68 -1.45
N SER A 49 2.99 -25.55 -2.12
CA SER A 49 4.40 -25.29 -2.47
C SER A 49 4.63 -24.02 -3.29
N VAL A 50 3.74 -23.71 -4.23
CA VAL A 50 3.82 -22.48 -5.07
C VAL A 50 3.60 -21.23 -4.22
N THR A 51 2.59 -21.25 -3.36
CA THR A 51 2.29 -20.13 -2.45
C THR A 51 3.43 -19.89 -1.47
N ARG A 52 4.00 -20.97 -0.93
CA ARG A 52 5.16 -20.90 -0.05
C ARG A 52 6.36 -20.25 -0.72
N SER A 53 6.69 -20.67 -1.94
CA SER A 53 7.82 -20.10 -2.69
C SER A 53 7.63 -18.63 -2.99
N LEU A 54 6.42 -18.18 -3.36
CA LEU A 54 6.11 -16.78 -3.57
C LEU A 54 6.23 -15.98 -2.28
N VAL A 55 5.63 -16.47 -1.20
CA VAL A 55 5.69 -15.79 0.11
C VAL A 55 7.12 -15.67 0.63
N SER A 56 7.92 -16.74 0.54
CA SER A 56 9.33 -16.71 0.99
C SER A 56 10.17 -15.72 0.17
N THR A 57 9.90 -15.61 -1.12
CA THR A 57 10.61 -14.67 -2.01
C THR A 57 10.29 -13.21 -1.67
N PHE A 58 9.03 -12.89 -1.40
CA PHE A 58 8.60 -11.49 -1.17
C PHE A 58 8.70 -11.08 0.30
N SER A 59 8.46 -11.98 1.22
CA SER A 59 8.46 -11.69 2.67
C SER A 59 9.80 -11.98 3.34
N GLY A 60 10.67 -12.74 2.70
CA GLY A 60 11.99 -13.12 3.25
C GLY A 60 11.91 -14.09 4.42
N ASN A 61 10.71 -14.55 4.79
CA ASN A 61 10.48 -15.51 5.88
C ASN A 61 9.26 -16.38 5.59
N ASP A 62 9.21 -17.57 6.17
CA ASP A 62 8.07 -18.49 6.06
C ASP A 62 6.81 -18.03 6.81
N ILE A 63 6.88 -16.91 7.51
CA ILE A 63 5.78 -16.33 8.27
C ILE A 63 5.13 -15.22 7.44
N PHE A 64 3.96 -15.52 6.89
CA PHE A 64 3.13 -14.53 6.21
C PHE A 64 2.09 -13.99 7.19
N VAL A 65 2.20 -12.70 7.48
CA VAL A 65 1.22 -11.98 8.29
C VAL A 65 0.50 -11.01 7.36
N ILE A 66 -0.82 -11.09 7.31
CA ILE A 66 -1.62 -10.04 6.68
C ILE A 66 -1.66 -8.87 7.65
N GLY A 67 -0.74 -7.95 7.45
CA GLY A 67 -0.62 -6.76 8.27
C GLY A 67 -1.46 -5.60 7.77
N LEU A 68 -1.56 -4.56 8.59
CA LEU A 68 -2.28 -3.33 8.29
C LEU A 68 -1.81 -2.70 6.97
N PHE A 69 -0.52 -2.75 6.67
CA PHE A 69 0.09 -2.16 5.48
C PHE A 69 0.32 -3.16 4.34
N THR A 70 -0.44 -4.27 4.31
CA THR A 70 -0.28 -5.31 3.25
C THR A 70 -0.56 -4.77 1.85
N LEU A 71 -1.51 -3.84 1.67
CA LEU A 71 -1.75 -3.20 0.38
C LEU A 71 -0.60 -2.28 -0.03
N ASN A 72 0.17 -1.78 0.94
CA ASN A 72 1.32 -0.92 0.72
C ASN A 72 0.97 0.24 -0.23
N ILE A 73 1.84 0.53 -1.19
CA ILE A 73 1.73 1.63 -2.16
C ILE A 73 1.02 1.21 -3.47
N PHE A 74 0.65 -0.06 -3.64
CA PHE A 74 0.07 -0.60 -4.87
C PHE A 74 -1.19 0.16 -5.36
N PRO A 75 -2.18 0.49 -4.52
CA PRO A 75 -3.35 1.24 -4.97
C PRO A 75 -2.98 2.60 -5.58
N TYR A 76 -1.96 3.26 -5.01
CA TYR A 76 -1.47 4.54 -5.52
C TYR A 76 -0.76 4.40 -6.86
N ILE A 77 0.08 3.38 -7.01
CA ILE A 77 0.78 3.14 -8.28
C ILE A 77 -0.23 2.89 -9.39
N ASN A 78 -1.23 2.03 -9.16
CA ASN A 78 -2.28 1.73 -10.13
C ASN A 78 -3.09 2.98 -10.50
N ALA A 79 -3.48 3.79 -9.51
CA ALA A 79 -4.18 5.05 -9.73
C ALA A 79 -3.33 6.05 -10.53
N SER A 80 -2.05 6.16 -10.20
CA SER A 80 -1.12 7.06 -10.89
C SER A 80 -0.91 6.66 -12.35
N ILE A 81 -0.73 5.37 -12.63
CA ILE A 81 -0.58 4.86 -14.00
C ILE A 81 -1.86 5.12 -14.79
N LEU A 82 -3.05 4.83 -14.21
CA LEU A 82 -4.32 5.06 -14.88
C LEU A 82 -4.51 6.55 -15.23
N ILE A 83 -4.22 7.46 -14.31
CA ILE A 83 -4.31 8.90 -14.58
C ILE A 83 -3.32 9.32 -15.66
N GLN A 84 -2.10 8.80 -15.67
CA GLN A 84 -1.11 9.09 -16.71
C GLN A 84 -1.58 8.60 -18.09
N LEU A 85 -2.20 7.43 -18.17
CA LEU A 85 -2.81 6.94 -19.41
C LEU A 85 -3.95 7.86 -19.87
N ILE A 86 -4.86 8.24 -18.97
CA ILE A 86 -5.96 9.16 -19.29
C ILE A 86 -5.42 10.52 -19.77
N LEU A 87 -4.37 11.03 -19.16
CA LEU A 87 -3.70 12.26 -19.58
C LEU A 87 -3.08 12.13 -20.99
N GLY A 88 -2.56 10.95 -21.35
CA GLY A 88 -2.03 10.66 -22.66
C GLY A 88 -3.11 10.65 -23.76
N PHE A 89 -4.31 10.17 -23.44
CA PHE A 89 -5.43 10.08 -24.39
C PHE A 89 -6.30 11.35 -24.44
N SER A 90 -6.30 12.18 -23.40
CA SER A 90 -7.15 13.37 -23.33
C SER A 90 -6.35 14.66 -23.44
N PRO A 91 -6.39 15.35 -24.60
CA PRO A 91 -5.66 16.61 -24.81
C PRO A 91 -6.12 17.72 -23.85
N LYS A 92 -7.38 17.70 -23.40
CA LYS A 92 -7.91 18.66 -22.42
C LYS A 92 -7.25 18.52 -21.04
N LEU A 93 -7.05 17.29 -20.58
CA LEU A 93 -6.39 17.01 -19.31
C LEU A 93 -4.87 17.19 -19.41
N ALA A 94 -4.27 16.88 -20.58
CA ALA A 94 -2.86 17.12 -20.82
C ALA A 94 -2.51 18.63 -20.79
N LYS A 95 -3.41 19.50 -21.26
CA LYS A 95 -3.27 20.96 -21.11
C LYS A 95 -3.27 21.39 -19.66
N LEU A 96 -4.14 20.84 -18.81
CA LEU A 96 -4.14 21.11 -17.36
C LEU A 96 -2.81 20.73 -16.69
N GLN A 97 -2.10 19.72 -17.21
CA GLN A 97 -0.78 19.33 -16.70
C GLN A 97 0.33 20.25 -17.20
N LYS A 98 0.28 20.69 -18.49
CA LYS A 98 1.33 21.48 -19.16
C LYS A 98 1.21 22.98 -18.91
N GLU A 99 -0.01 23.50 -18.97
CA GLU A 99 -0.31 24.93 -18.80
C GLU A 99 -0.73 25.24 -17.35
N GLY A 100 -0.92 24.19 -16.55
CA GLY A 100 -1.42 24.31 -15.20
C GLY A 100 -0.37 24.87 -14.26
N ASP A 101 -0.59 26.11 -13.90
CA ASP A 101 -0.19 26.71 -12.66
C ASP A 101 -0.45 25.72 -11.50
N PHE A 102 -0.02 26.03 -10.29
CA PHE A 102 -0.19 25.21 -9.09
C PHE A 102 -1.57 24.55 -8.94
N GLU A 103 -2.63 25.18 -9.48
CA GLU A 103 -4.00 24.66 -9.43
C GLU A 103 -4.23 23.41 -10.30
N GLY A 104 -3.67 23.34 -11.49
CA GLY A 104 -3.81 22.17 -12.37
C GLY A 104 -3.17 20.92 -11.75
N LYS A 105 -1.97 21.06 -11.21
CA LYS A 105 -1.28 19.98 -10.49
C LYS A 105 -2.05 19.53 -9.23
N ARG A 106 -2.64 20.46 -8.50
CA ARG A 106 -3.49 20.14 -7.33
C ARG A 106 -4.73 19.34 -7.72
N LYS A 107 -5.38 19.67 -8.84
CA LYS A 107 -6.55 18.94 -9.34
C LYS A 107 -6.18 17.50 -9.71
N ILE A 108 -5.08 17.31 -10.44
CA ILE A 108 -4.58 15.98 -10.81
C ILE A 108 -4.24 15.16 -9.55
N ASN A 109 -3.54 15.75 -8.59
CA ASN A 109 -3.20 15.05 -7.35
C ASN A 109 -4.44 14.67 -6.52
N ARG A 110 -5.50 15.49 -6.52
CA ARG A 110 -6.77 15.13 -5.87
C ARG A 110 -7.44 13.94 -6.58
N LEU A 111 -7.43 13.93 -7.92
CA LEU A 111 -7.95 12.82 -8.70
C LEU A 111 -7.18 11.52 -8.43
N ILE A 112 -5.85 11.57 -8.38
CA ILE A 112 -5.01 10.42 -8.04
C ILE A 112 -5.39 9.89 -6.66
N ARG A 113 -5.52 10.75 -5.64
CA ARG A 113 -5.87 10.34 -4.27
C ARG A 113 -7.26 9.69 -4.20
N LEU A 114 -8.26 10.27 -4.87
CA LEU A 114 -9.61 9.72 -4.91
C LEU A 114 -9.62 8.35 -5.61
N LEU A 115 -8.90 8.26 -6.71
CA LEU A 115 -8.78 6.99 -7.44
C LEU A 115 -8.02 5.94 -6.63
N THR A 116 -6.99 6.36 -5.90
CA THR A 116 -6.26 5.47 -4.98
C THR A 116 -7.18 4.88 -3.91
N LEU A 117 -8.08 5.69 -3.35
CA LEU A 117 -9.06 5.20 -2.37
C LEU A 117 -10.00 4.15 -2.99
N ILE A 118 -10.48 4.40 -4.20
CA ILE A 118 -11.33 3.44 -4.91
C ILE A 118 -10.57 2.13 -5.17
N PHE A 119 -9.34 2.20 -5.66
CA PHE A 119 -8.50 1.01 -5.87
C PHE A 119 -8.18 0.29 -4.56
N ALA A 120 -7.91 1.02 -3.48
CA ALA A 120 -7.67 0.42 -2.18
C ALA A 120 -8.88 -0.38 -1.69
N ILE A 121 -10.09 0.14 -1.84
CA ILE A 121 -11.34 -0.56 -1.47
C ILE A 121 -11.51 -1.82 -2.34
N ILE A 122 -11.37 -1.71 -3.66
CA ILE A 122 -11.52 -2.85 -4.58
C ILE A 122 -10.50 -3.95 -4.24
N GLN A 123 -9.24 -3.59 -4.02
CA GLN A 123 -8.18 -4.54 -3.69
C GLN A 123 -8.40 -5.17 -2.30
N SER A 124 -8.84 -4.39 -1.32
CA SER A 124 -9.17 -4.91 0.03
C SER A 124 -10.32 -5.93 -0.02
N ILE A 125 -11.38 -5.63 -0.78
CA ILE A 125 -12.49 -6.57 -0.98
C ILE A 125 -11.99 -7.84 -1.68
N SER A 126 -11.15 -7.72 -2.70
CA SER A 126 -10.59 -8.87 -3.40
C SER A 126 -9.77 -9.77 -2.47
N ILE A 127 -8.93 -9.17 -1.61
CA ILE A 127 -8.16 -9.93 -0.60
C ILE A 127 -9.10 -10.59 0.40
N SER A 128 -10.10 -9.87 0.89
CA SER A 128 -11.08 -10.41 1.85
C SER A 128 -11.86 -11.59 1.28
N LEU A 129 -12.27 -11.54 0.02
CA LEU A 129 -12.94 -12.64 -0.65
C LEU A 129 -11.99 -13.82 -0.91
N TYR A 130 -10.72 -13.57 -1.20
CA TYR A 130 -9.72 -14.63 -1.32
C TYR A 130 -9.51 -15.37 0.01
N LEU A 131 -9.51 -14.65 1.12
CA LEU A 131 -9.39 -15.23 2.47
C LEU A 131 -10.57 -16.14 2.85
N ARG A 132 -11.72 -16.01 2.19
CA ARG A 132 -12.87 -16.91 2.38
C ARG A 132 -12.51 -18.38 2.15
N GLN A 133 -11.57 -18.66 1.24
CA GLN A 133 -11.15 -20.03 0.93
C GLN A 133 -10.15 -20.60 1.95
N ILE A 134 -9.56 -19.75 2.76
CA ILE A 134 -8.47 -20.09 3.66
C ILE A 134 -8.93 -20.15 5.12
N LEU A 135 -9.81 -19.23 5.51
CA LEU A 135 -10.28 -19.09 6.89
C LEU A 135 -11.55 -19.91 7.11
N PHE A 136 -11.54 -20.78 8.14
CA PHE A 136 -12.71 -21.58 8.53
C PHE A 136 -13.83 -20.72 9.12
N ASP A 137 -13.49 -19.66 9.85
CA ASP A 137 -14.45 -18.77 10.53
C ASP A 137 -14.79 -17.51 9.71
N TRP A 138 -14.72 -17.60 8.38
CA TRP A 138 -15.00 -16.44 7.53
C TRP A 138 -16.46 -16.02 7.63
N ASN A 139 -16.71 -14.74 7.94
CA ASN A 139 -18.03 -14.11 8.01
C ASN A 139 -18.02 -12.79 7.23
N TYR A 140 -19.21 -12.33 6.78
CA TYR A 140 -19.34 -11.03 6.11
C TYR A 140 -18.91 -9.84 6.98
N ILE A 141 -19.11 -9.93 8.30
CA ILE A 141 -18.66 -8.92 9.26
C ILE A 141 -17.12 -8.84 9.24
N LEU A 142 -16.46 -9.99 9.31
CA LEU A 142 -15.00 -10.09 9.23
C LEU A 142 -14.47 -9.55 7.89
N ALA A 143 -15.16 -9.84 6.78
CA ALA A 143 -14.82 -9.30 5.47
C ALA A 143 -14.86 -7.77 5.43
N PHE A 144 -15.86 -7.17 6.06
CA PHE A 144 -16.00 -5.72 6.18
C PHE A 144 -14.90 -5.12 7.06
N GLU A 145 -14.60 -5.73 8.20
CA GLU A 145 -13.52 -5.32 9.08
C GLU A 145 -12.15 -5.34 8.36
N ILE A 146 -11.81 -6.44 7.69
CA ILE A 146 -10.58 -6.56 6.91
C ILE A 146 -10.49 -5.46 5.85
N THR A 147 -11.59 -5.19 5.14
CA THR A 147 -11.64 -4.15 4.11
C THR A 147 -11.35 -2.78 4.70
N ILE A 148 -11.92 -2.44 5.85
CA ILE A 148 -11.68 -1.15 6.53
C ILE A 148 -10.23 -1.07 6.99
N TRP A 149 -9.69 -2.09 7.64
CA TRP A 149 -8.32 -2.08 8.16
C TRP A 149 -7.29 -1.93 7.04
N LEU A 150 -7.40 -2.70 5.97
CA LEU A 150 -6.48 -2.65 4.83
C LEU A 150 -6.58 -1.31 4.07
N THR A 151 -7.80 -0.80 3.86
CA THR A 151 -7.99 0.50 3.20
C THR A 151 -7.41 1.63 4.04
N THR A 152 -7.65 1.62 5.35
CA THR A 152 -7.10 2.61 6.29
C THR A 152 -5.58 2.56 6.28
N GLY A 153 -4.98 1.37 6.31
CA GLY A 153 -3.53 1.19 6.24
C GLY A 153 -2.93 1.77 4.95
N ALA A 154 -3.54 1.51 3.81
CA ALA A 154 -3.12 2.08 2.53
C ALA A 154 -3.22 3.61 2.51
N MET A 155 -4.26 4.19 3.13
CA MET A 155 -4.43 5.64 3.21
C MET A 155 -3.44 6.30 4.15
N ILE A 156 -3.04 5.65 5.25
CA ILE A 156 -2.00 6.15 6.16
C ILE A 156 -0.65 6.25 5.44
N ILE A 157 -0.30 5.26 4.61
CA ILE A 157 0.95 5.30 3.82
C ILE A 157 0.92 6.43 2.78
N LEU A 158 -0.25 6.72 2.22
CA LEU A 158 -0.41 7.74 1.18
C LEU A 158 -0.32 9.17 1.73
N TRP A 159 -0.70 9.39 2.98
CA TRP A 159 -0.73 10.71 3.63
C TRP A 159 0.49 10.96 4.50
#